data_6c47395f6ecae3f2b3c30ef83999e311
#
_entry.id   6c47395f6ecae3f2b3c30ef83999e311
#
_cell.length_a   1.000
_cell.length_b   1.000
_cell.length_c   1.000
_cell.angle_alpha   90.00
_cell.angle_beta   90.00
_cell.angle_gamma   90.00
#
_symmetry.space_group_name_H-M   'P 1'
#
loop_
_entity.id
_entity.type
_entity.pdbx_description
1 polymer ?
#
loop_
_entity_poly.entity_id
_entity_poly.type
_entity_poly.pdbx_seq_one_letter_code
_entity_poly.pdbx_strand_id
1 'polypeptide(L)'
;MSNLFSGGAVFFSLLPDKAVINDYNRDLINVYRVIKEDVEALISCLAYHAEQNSKEYYYEVRSWDRAESYHRLSAVERAARFLYLNKTCYNGLFRVNSKGQFNVPFGRYKHPNIVNAEMLRVVSVYFREKDIRIENRDYRDILEETRPGDFVYL
;
A
#
# COMPACT_ATOMS: atom_id res chain seq x y z
N MET A 1 -4.86 14.96 1.63
CA MET A 1 -4.89 13.53 1.24
C MET A 1 -3.47 13.01 1.27
N SER A 2 -3.21 11.97 2.04
CA SER A 2 -1.87 11.46 2.26
C SER A 2 -1.39 10.67 1.04
N ASN A 3 -0.07 10.72 0.78
CA ASN A 3 0.64 10.17 -0.38
C ASN A 3 0.47 8.65 -0.64
N LEU A 4 -0.31 7.93 0.16
CA LEU A 4 -0.54 6.49 -0.03
C LEU A 4 -1.15 6.18 -1.40
N PHE A 5 -1.99 7.08 -1.89
CA PHE A 5 -2.70 6.93 -3.15
C PHE A 5 -2.20 7.90 -4.23
N SER A 6 -0.99 8.45 -4.10
CA SER A 6 -0.48 9.37 -5.12
C SER A 6 -0.40 8.73 -6.50
N GLY A 7 0.02 7.44 -6.57
CA GLY A 7 -0.05 6.65 -7.80
C GLY A 7 -1.48 6.25 -8.21
N GLY A 8 -2.41 6.24 -7.26
CA GLY A 8 -3.83 5.95 -7.49
C GLY A 8 -4.74 7.18 -7.48
N ALA A 9 -4.17 8.40 -7.45
CA ALA A 9 -4.96 9.63 -7.30
C ALA A 9 -6.02 9.80 -8.39
N VAL A 10 -5.69 9.49 -9.64
CA VAL A 10 -6.64 9.53 -10.76
C VAL A 10 -7.74 8.49 -10.56
N PHE A 11 -7.38 7.25 -10.21
CA PHE A 11 -8.33 6.17 -9.95
C PHE A 11 -9.33 6.56 -8.85
N PHE A 12 -8.84 7.04 -7.70
CA PHE A 12 -9.70 7.43 -6.58
C PHE A 12 -10.46 8.74 -6.81
N SER A 13 -10.09 9.54 -7.80
CA SER A 13 -10.90 10.71 -8.21
C SER A 13 -12.03 10.32 -9.15
N LEU A 14 -11.84 9.31 -9.98
CA LEU A 14 -12.83 8.82 -10.95
C LEU A 14 -13.85 7.86 -10.32
N LEU A 15 -13.43 7.07 -9.32
CA LEU A 15 -14.24 6.04 -8.65
C LEU A 15 -15.04 5.17 -9.63
N PRO A 16 -14.41 4.51 -10.59
CA PRO A 16 -15.11 3.74 -11.62
C PRO A 16 -15.82 2.52 -11.03
N ASP A 17 -16.95 2.12 -11.62
CA ASP A 17 -17.66 0.89 -11.22
C ASP A 17 -16.91 -0.38 -11.62
N LYS A 18 -16.06 -0.29 -12.64
CA LYS A 18 -15.23 -1.38 -13.15
C LYS A 18 -13.84 -0.87 -13.49
N ALA A 19 -12.83 -1.55 -12.98
CA ALA A 19 -11.43 -1.19 -13.27
C ALA A 19 -10.46 -2.35 -13.03
N VAL A 20 -9.27 -2.20 -13.59
CA VAL A 20 -8.09 -2.99 -13.25
C VAL A 20 -7.05 -2.06 -12.64
N ILE A 21 -6.63 -2.35 -11.42
CA ILE A 21 -5.46 -1.74 -10.78
C ILE A 21 -4.30 -2.69 -10.99
N ASN A 22 -3.27 -2.23 -11.66
CA ASN A 22 -2.07 -3.03 -11.87
C ASN A 22 -0.83 -2.22 -11.53
N ASP A 23 0.11 -2.84 -10.83
CA ASP A 23 1.41 -2.25 -10.53
C ASP A 23 2.46 -3.36 -10.47
N TYR A 24 3.68 -3.04 -10.88
CA TYR A 24 4.81 -3.96 -10.78
C TYR A 24 5.27 -4.13 -9.32
N ASN A 25 4.99 -3.17 -8.45
CA ASN A 25 5.31 -3.22 -7.04
C ASN A 25 4.39 -4.20 -6.30
N ARG A 26 4.91 -5.39 -6.00
CA ARG A 26 4.18 -6.45 -5.30
C ARG A 26 3.69 -6.04 -3.91
N ASP A 27 4.45 -5.21 -3.19
CA ASP A 27 4.08 -4.78 -1.85
C ASP A 27 2.90 -3.81 -1.90
N LEU A 28 2.86 -2.91 -2.88
CA LEU A 28 1.71 -2.02 -3.11
C LEU A 28 0.46 -2.81 -3.49
N ILE A 29 0.58 -3.77 -4.39
CA ILE A 29 -0.53 -4.64 -4.78
C ILE A 29 -1.02 -5.48 -3.60
N ASN A 30 -0.10 -5.98 -2.75
CA ASN A 30 -0.46 -6.67 -1.51
C ASN A 30 -1.29 -5.78 -0.59
N VAL A 31 -0.93 -4.50 -0.43
CA VAL A 31 -1.72 -3.53 0.36
C VAL A 31 -3.15 -3.43 -0.17
N TYR A 32 -3.34 -3.24 -1.46
CA TYR A 32 -4.69 -3.14 -2.04
C TYR A 32 -5.50 -4.41 -1.85
N ARG A 33 -4.89 -5.60 -2.01
CA ARG A 33 -5.55 -6.89 -1.77
C ARG A 33 -5.97 -7.05 -0.32
N VAL A 34 -5.09 -6.73 0.62
CA VAL A 34 -5.39 -6.81 2.06
C VAL A 34 -6.49 -5.81 2.45
N ILE A 35 -6.48 -4.60 1.92
CA ILE A 35 -7.59 -3.64 2.13
C ILE A 35 -8.91 -4.21 1.64
N LYS A 36 -8.92 -4.90 0.50
CA LYS A 36 -10.13 -5.52 -0.05
C LYS A 36 -10.60 -6.71 0.80
N GLU A 37 -9.70 -7.56 1.25
CA GLU A 37 -9.99 -8.87 1.80
C GLU A 37 -10.06 -8.91 3.32
N ASP A 38 -9.19 -8.17 4.02
CA ASP A 38 -9.03 -8.25 5.48
C ASP A 38 -8.63 -6.90 6.11
N VAL A 39 -9.47 -5.90 5.90
CA VAL A 39 -9.19 -4.53 6.35
C VAL A 39 -9.11 -4.39 7.87
N GLU A 40 -9.88 -5.17 8.63
CA GLU A 40 -9.88 -5.06 10.11
C GLU A 40 -8.59 -5.61 10.72
N ALA A 41 -8.06 -6.71 10.20
CA ALA A 41 -6.75 -7.20 10.62
C ALA A 41 -5.63 -6.20 10.27
N LEU A 42 -5.71 -5.56 9.09
CA LEU A 42 -4.78 -4.50 8.71
C LEU A 42 -4.83 -3.31 9.66
N ILE A 43 -6.04 -2.84 10.02
CA ILE A 43 -6.25 -1.74 10.98
C ILE A 43 -5.64 -2.10 12.34
N SER A 44 -5.86 -3.33 12.82
CA SER A 44 -5.29 -3.80 14.09
C SER A 44 -3.77 -3.83 14.08
N CYS A 45 -3.14 -4.33 13.00
CA CYS A 45 -1.69 -4.30 12.85
C CYS A 45 -1.13 -2.86 12.77
N LEU A 46 -1.82 -1.96 12.08
CA LEU A 46 -1.42 -0.55 12.02
C LEU A 46 -1.55 0.15 13.37
N ALA A 47 -2.57 -0.18 14.17
CA ALA A 47 -2.73 0.35 15.52
C ALA A 47 -1.54 -0.05 16.41
N TYR A 48 -1.10 -1.30 16.33
CA TYR A 48 0.11 -1.75 17.03
C TYR A 48 1.35 -0.95 16.59
N HIS A 49 1.57 -0.77 15.29
CA HIS A 49 2.67 0.05 14.79
C HIS A 49 2.58 1.51 15.27
N ALA A 50 1.38 2.06 15.36
CA ALA A 50 1.17 3.42 15.85
C ALA A 50 1.54 3.59 17.33
N GLU A 51 1.19 2.60 18.17
CA GLU A 51 1.55 2.58 19.60
C GLU A 51 3.06 2.51 19.82
N GLN A 52 3.78 1.77 18.99
CA GLN A 52 5.23 1.59 19.10
C GLN A 52 6.03 2.71 18.41
N ASN A 53 5.37 3.60 17.67
CA ASN A 53 6.02 4.56 16.78
C ASN A 53 7.09 5.41 17.48
N SER A 54 8.32 5.20 17.08
CA SER A 54 9.51 5.96 17.46
C SER A 54 10.53 5.90 16.31
N LYS A 55 11.58 6.70 16.41
CA LYS A 55 12.67 6.64 15.42
C LYS A 55 13.34 5.27 15.42
N GLU A 56 13.59 4.70 16.59
CA GLU A 56 14.22 3.40 16.79
C GLU A 56 13.34 2.30 16.20
N TYR A 57 12.08 2.28 16.54
CA TYR A 57 11.09 1.32 16.01
C TYR A 57 10.95 1.42 14.48
N TYR A 58 10.95 2.65 13.93
CA TYR A 58 10.95 2.85 12.49
C TYR A 58 12.09 2.12 11.79
N TYR A 59 13.32 2.26 12.30
CA TYR A 59 14.48 1.61 11.70
C TYR A 59 14.49 0.10 11.91
N GLU A 60 13.94 -0.39 13.01
CA GLU A 60 13.70 -1.82 13.23
C GLU A 60 12.76 -2.38 12.16
N VAL A 61 11.54 -1.82 12.03
CA VAL A 61 10.54 -2.24 11.04
C VAL A 61 11.06 -2.09 9.61
N ARG A 62 11.81 -1.02 9.34
CA ARG A 62 12.46 -0.83 8.04
C ARG A 62 13.42 -1.98 7.71
N SER A 63 14.13 -2.50 8.70
CA SER A 63 15.12 -3.57 8.51
C SER A 63 14.51 -4.95 8.23
N TRP A 64 13.23 -5.16 8.45
CA TRP A 64 12.59 -6.48 8.32
C TRP A 64 12.79 -7.12 6.94
N ASP A 65 12.78 -6.34 5.85
CA ASP A 65 12.99 -6.83 4.48
C ASP A 65 14.44 -7.29 4.20
N ARG A 66 15.34 -7.17 5.17
CA ARG A 66 16.71 -7.65 5.12
C ARG A 66 16.90 -9.02 5.79
N ALA A 67 15.90 -9.44 6.57
CA ALA A 67 15.92 -10.71 7.28
C ALA A 67 15.34 -11.83 6.43
N GLU A 68 15.90 -13.03 6.52
CA GLU A 68 15.32 -14.22 5.85
C GLU A 68 13.90 -14.54 6.31
N SER A 69 13.57 -14.16 7.56
CA SER A 69 12.22 -14.33 8.12
C SER A 69 11.16 -13.46 7.46
N TYR A 70 11.53 -12.46 6.66
CA TYR A 70 10.56 -11.57 6.00
C TYR A 70 9.52 -12.33 5.16
N HIS A 71 9.94 -13.40 4.50
CA HIS A 71 9.05 -14.24 3.71
C HIS A 71 8.01 -15.01 4.53
N ARG A 72 8.20 -15.11 5.86
CA ARG A 72 7.27 -15.78 6.78
C ARG A 72 6.17 -14.85 7.29
N LEU A 73 6.32 -13.53 7.11
CA LEU A 73 5.29 -12.57 7.46
C LEU A 73 4.04 -12.79 6.60
N SER A 74 2.88 -12.70 7.24
CA SER A 74 1.59 -12.76 6.57
C SER A 74 1.42 -11.60 5.58
N ALA A 75 0.46 -11.70 4.68
CA ALA A 75 0.10 -10.62 3.77
C ALA A 75 -0.30 -9.35 4.53
N VAL A 76 -1.03 -9.51 5.65
CA VAL A 76 -1.47 -8.40 6.52
C VAL A 76 -0.28 -7.70 7.17
N GLU A 77 0.67 -8.45 7.76
CA GLU A 77 1.86 -7.86 8.40
C GLU A 77 2.73 -7.10 7.39
N ARG A 78 2.92 -7.64 6.18
CA ARG A 78 3.65 -6.94 5.10
C ARG A 78 2.93 -5.69 4.63
N ALA A 79 1.60 -5.74 4.51
CA ALA A 79 0.79 -4.58 4.15
C ALA A 79 0.86 -3.49 5.24
N ALA A 80 0.72 -3.88 6.51
CA ALA A 80 0.83 -2.96 7.64
C ALA A 80 2.23 -2.30 7.70
N ARG A 81 3.29 -3.09 7.53
CA ARG A 81 4.66 -2.56 7.42
C ARG A 81 4.79 -1.52 6.31
N PHE A 82 4.30 -1.83 5.11
CA PHE A 82 4.36 -0.92 3.96
C PHE A 82 3.67 0.42 4.28
N LEU A 83 2.45 0.36 4.80
CA LEU A 83 1.67 1.54 5.16
C LEU A 83 2.32 2.35 6.30
N TYR A 84 2.79 1.68 7.34
CA TYR A 84 3.49 2.30 8.46
C TYR A 84 4.74 3.06 7.97
N LEU A 85 5.60 2.42 7.18
CA LEU A 85 6.80 3.06 6.66
C LEU A 85 6.46 4.24 5.75
N ASN A 86 5.47 4.10 4.87
CA ASN A 86 5.03 5.21 4.00
C ASN A 86 4.52 6.42 4.79
N LYS A 87 3.78 6.19 5.87
CA LYS A 87 3.22 7.25 6.72
C LYS A 87 4.23 7.94 7.62
N THR A 88 5.34 7.27 7.92
CA THR A 88 6.33 7.76 8.89
C THR A 88 7.70 8.09 8.28
N CYS A 89 7.93 7.73 7.02
CA CYS A 89 9.16 8.06 6.31
C CYS A 89 9.20 9.51 5.81
N TYR A 90 10.40 9.98 5.48
CA TYR A 90 10.63 11.32 4.95
C TYR A 90 9.81 11.57 3.67
N ASN A 91 8.95 12.58 3.70
CA ASN A 91 8.08 13.03 2.60
C ASN A 91 7.17 11.95 2.01
N GLY A 92 6.88 10.86 2.72
CA GLY A 92 6.06 9.76 2.20
C GLY A 92 6.63 9.11 0.93
N LEU A 93 7.93 9.17 0.74
CA LEU A 93 8.60 8.63 -0.44
C LEU A 93 8.58 7.10 -0.44
N PHE A 94 8.52 6.51 -1.61
CA PHE A 94 8.85 5.10 -1.81
C PHE A 94 10.16 5.00 -2.57
N ARG A 95 11.18 4.39 -1.95
CA ARG A 95 12.48 4.16 -2.57
C ARG A 95 13.11 2.89 -2.02
N VAL A 96 13.70 2.12 -2.91
CA VAL A 96 14.45 0.90 -2.57
C VAL A 96 15.89 1.01 -3.08
N ASN A 97 16.78 0.25 -2.47
CA ASN A 97 18.15 0.09 -2.94
C ASN A 97 18.24 -0.93 -4.10
N SER A 98 19.44 -1.21 -4.59
CA SER A 98 19.69 -2.18 -5.68
C SER A 98 19.26 -3.61 -5.34
N LYS A 99 19.08 -3.93 -4.05
CA LYS A 99 18.58 -5.22 -3.56
C LYS A 99 17.06 -5.26 -3.37
N GLY A 100 16.35 -4.21 -3.75
CA GLY A 100 14.90 -4.09 -3.56
C GLY A 100 14.46 -3.78 -2.13
N GLN A 101 15.38 -3.39 -1.24
CA GLN A 101 15.10 -3.12 0.17
C GLN A 101 14.75 -1.64 0.39
N PHE A 102 13.70 -1.38 1.17
CA PHE A 102 13.26 -0.02 1.48
C PHE A 102 14.33 0.78 2.21
N ASN A 103 14.65 2.00 1.76
CA ASN A 103 15.79 2.76 2.26
C ASN A 103 15.51 4.25 2.53
N VAL A 104 14.25 4.65 2.65
CA VAL A 104 13.90 6.04 3.01
C VAL A 104 14.18 6.28 4.49
N PRO A 105 14.71 7.45 4.90
CA PRO A 105 14.92 7.78 6.30
C PRO A 105 13.62 8.12 7.02
N PHE A 106 13.67 8.13 8.36
CA PHE A 106 12.55 8.56 9.22
C PHE A 106 12.16 10.02 8.98
N GLY A 107 10.86 10.31 8.92
CA GLY A 107 10.31 11.61 8.52
C GLY A 107 10.15 12.65 9.65
N ARG A 108 10.32 12.25 10.92
CA ARG A 108 10.22 13.15 12.09
C ARG A 108 8.88 13.89 12.23
N TYR A 109 7.77 13.28 11.78
CA TYR A 109 6.44 13.86 11.99
C TYR A 109 6.05 13.83 13.47
N LYS A 110 5.46 14.92 13.97
CA LYS A 110 4.99 15.00 15.37
C LYS A 110 3.78 14.09 15.61
N HIS A 111 2.83 14.07 14.68
CA HIS A 111 1.57 13.32 14.79
C HIS A 111 1.24 12.68 13.44
N PRO A 112 1.96 11.64 12.99
CA PRO A 112 1.65 10.98 11.74
C PRO A 112 0.31 10.24 11.86
N ASN A 113 -0.56 10.41 10.86
CA ASN A 113 -1.82 9.66 10.78
C ASN A 113 -1.53 8.24 10.25
N ILE A 114 -1.02 7.37 11.13
CA ILE A 114 -0.63 5.99 10.79
C ILE A 114 -1.88 5.16 10.54
N VAL A 115 -2.89 5.26 11.41
CA VAL A 115 -4.14 4.51 11.32
C VAL A 115 -5.25 5.44 10.86
N ASN A 116 -5.60 5.38 9.59
CA ASN A 116 -6.81 6.04 9.08
C ASN A 116 -7.89 4.96 8.84
N ALA A 117 -8.44 4.43 9.93
CA ALA A 117 -9.36 3.30 9.90
C ALA A 117 -10.63 3.58 9.08
N GLU A 118 -11.19 4.79 9.20
CA GLU A 118 -12.36 5.20 8.43
C GLU A 118 -12.10 5.14 6.93
N MET A 119 -11.01 5.74 6.46
CA MET A 119 -10.63 5.73 5.06
C MET A 119 -10.36 4.32 4.54
N LEU A 120 -9.66 3.49 5.31
CA LEU A 120 -9.38 2.10 4.93
C LEU A 120 -10.66 1.29 4.77
N ARG A 121 -11.64 1.48 5.66
CA ARG A 121 -12.95 0.82 5.57
C ARG A 121 -13.74 1.29 4.35
N VAL A 122 -13.76 2.59 4.06
CA VAL A 122 -14.41 3.15 2.87
C VAL A 122 -13.81 2.57 1.60
N VAL A 123 -12.48 2.51 1.49
CA VAL A 123 -11.80 1.91 0.34
C VAL A 123 -12.08 0.42 0.24
N SER A 124 -12.09 -0.30 1.37
CA SER A 124 -12.41 -1.73 1.41
C SER A 124 -13.82 -2.02 0.89
N VAL A 125 -14.82 -1.25 1.32
CA VAL A 125 -16.20 -1.38 0.85
C VAL A 125 -16.27 -1.13 -0.65
N TYR A 126 -15.64 -0.06 -1.12
CA TYR A 126 -15.58 0.27 -2.55
C TYR A 126 -14.97 -0.86 -3.38
N PHE A 127 -13.84 -1.42 -2.96
CA PHE A 127 -13.18 -2.52 -3.67
C PHE A 127 -14.01 -3.82 -3.70
N ARG A 128 -14.87 -4.04 -2.71
CA ARG A 128 -15.74 -5.23 -2.64
C ARG A 128 -17.04 -5.07 -3.42
N GLU A 129 -17.61 -3.85 -3.42
CA GLU A 129 -18.90 -3.59 -4.07
C GLU A 129 -18.75 -3.36 -5.58
N LYS A 130 -17.59 -2.93 -6.03
CA LYS A 130 -17.30 -2.65 -7.44
C LYS A 130 -16.49 -3.76 -8.09
N ASP A 131 -16.57 -3.86 -9.42
CA ASP A 131 -15.78 -4.82 -10.21
C ASP A 131 -14.34 -4.33 -10.36
N ILE A 132 -13.58 -4.33 -9.23
CA ILE A 132 -12.20 -3.89 -9.20
C ILE A 132 -11.27 -5.11 -9.13
N ARG A 133 -10.55 -5.35 -10.22
CA ARG A 133 -9.46 -6.33 -10.30
C ARG A 133 -8.15 -5.70 -9.81
N ILE A 134 -7.38 -6.44 -9.01
CA ILE A 134 -6.10 -5.98 -8.46
C ILE A 134 -5.02 -6.97 -8.90
N GLU A 135 -4.18 -6.54 -9.84
CA GLU A 135 -3.23 -7.37 -10.57
C GLU A 135 -1.77 -6.96 -10.28
N ASN A 136 -0.87 -7.93 -10.39
CA ASN A 136 0.58 -7.68 -10.38
C ASN A 136 1.18 -8.39 -11.59
N ARG A 137 1.03 -7.79 -12.75
CA ARG A 137 1.44 -8.32 -14.05
C ARG A 137 2.25 -7.28 -14.82
N ASP A 138 2.90 -7.70 -15.89
CA ASP A 138 3.46 -6.76 -16.87
C ASP A 138 2.31 -5.88 -17.42
N TYR A 139 2.53 -4.58 -17.49
CA TYR A 139 1.50 -3.64 -17.99
C TYR A 139 1.11 -3.95 -19.46
N ARG A 140 2.00 -4.53 -20.24
CA ARG A 140 1.75 -4.93 -21.63
C ARG A 140 0.64 -5.98 -21.69
N ASP A 141 0.67 -6.97 -20.79
CA ASP A 141 -0.37 -8.01 -20.74
C ASP A 141 -1.74 -7.40 -20.41
N ILE A 142 -1.77 -6.37 -19.55
CA ILE A 142 -3.01 -5.65 -19.23
C ILE A 142 -3.50 -4.84 -20.43
N LEU A 143 -2.59 -4.18 -21.15
CA LEU A 143 -2.95 -3.42 -22.35
C LEU A 143 -3.56 -4.28 -23.46
N GLU A 144 -3.14 -5.53 -23.60
CA GLU A 144 -3.73 -6.48 -24.56
C GLU A 144 -5.21 -6.81 -24.25
N GLU A 145 -5.63 -6.65 -23.00
CA GLU A 145 -7.02 -6.86 -22.58
C GLU A 145 -7.92 -5.63 -22.84
N THR A 146 -7.34 -4.47 -23.20
CA THR A 146 -8.09 -3.22 -23.39
C THR A 146 -8.92 -3.24 -24.69
N ARG A 147 -10.02 -2.52 -24.65
CA ARG A 147 -10.98 -2.43 -25.78
C ARG A 147 -11.23 -0.97 -26.15
N PRO A 148 -11.70 -0.69 -27.37
CA PRO A 148 -12.15 0.65 -27.75
C PRO A 148 -13.19 1.18 -26.74
N GLY A 149 -12.92 2.37 -26.18
CA GLY A 149 -13.74 3.00 -25.15
C GLY A 149 -13.20 2.87 -23.73
N ASP A 150 -12.21 2.03 -23.48
CA ASP A 150 -11.54 1.94 -22.18
C ASP A 150 -10.64 3.16 -21.93
N PHE A 151 -10.65 3.65 -20.70
CA PHE A 151 -9.72 4.68 -20.23
C PHE A 151 -8.49 4.03 -19.61
N VAL A 152 -7.31 4.35 -20.14
CA VAL A 152 -6.03 3.83 -19.65
C VAL A 152 -5.20 4.98 -19.08
N TYR A 153 -4.69 4.79 -17.86
CA TYR A 153 -3.75 5.70 -17.20
C TYR A 153 -2.48 4.92 -16.81
N LEU A 154 -1.31 5.37 -17.27
CA LEU A 154 0.00 4.77 -17.05
C LEU A 154 0.91 5.66 -16.21
#